data_5597dd582b93c61dbc23c1c6c71039a8
#
_entry.id   5597dd582b93c61dbc23c1c6c71039a8
#
_cell.length_a   1.000
_cell.length_b   1.000
_cell.length_c   1.000
_cell.angle_alpha   90.00
_cell.angle_beta   90.00
_cell.angle_gamma   90.00
#
_symmetry.space_group_name_H-M   'P 1'
#
loop_
_entity.id
_entity.type
_entity.pdbx_description
1 polymer ?
#
loop_
_entity_poly.entity_id
_entity_poly.type
_entity_poly.pdbx_seq_one_letter_code
_entity_poly.pdbx_strand_id
1 'polypeptide(L)'
;MRILITGGAGFIGTNVTLSAIQKGHSVLNVDCLSYAGSLNNLVSIENHPKYSFAKVDIRDQIKIRNVLNEFEPDYIFHLAAESHVDRSIDSALTVLSSNIMGTCVLLDEFTKYWIKKGSPNGYVFHHISTDEVFGTCLLYTSDAADELTS
;
A
#
# COMPACT_ATOMS: atom_id res chain seq x y z
N MET A 1 2.92 16.11 6.64
CA MET A 1 1.96 15.44 5.75
C MET A 1 1.27 14.32 6.51
N ARG A 2 0.05 13.99 6.12
CA ARG A 2 -0.71 12.84 6.60
C ARG A 2 -0.61 11.73 5.54
N ILE A 3 0.08 10.66 5.86
CA ILE A 3 0.41 9.59 4.91
C ILE A 3 -0.37 8.33 5.30
N LEU A 4 -1.17 7.81 4.41
CA LEU A 4 -1.78 6.49 4.53
C LEU A 4 -0.88 5.48 3.80
N ILE A 5 -0.50 4.41 4.48
CA ILE A 5 0.34 3.34 3.93
C ILE A 5 -0.46 2.05 3.97
N THR A 6 -0.78 1.46 2.82
CA THR A 6 -1.37 0.13 2.78
C THR A 6 -0.27 -0.93 2.68
N GLY A 7 -0.46 -2.07 3.35
CA GLY A 7 0.59 -3.09 3.44
C GLY A 7 1.78 -2.67 4.32
N GLY A 8 1.56 -1.72 5.22
CA GLY A 8 2.60 -1.16 6.06
C GLY A 8 3.16 -2.09 7.14
N ALA A 9 2.54 -3.25 7.36
CA ALA A 9 3.06 -4.30 8.24
C ALA A 9 3.89 -5.36 7.49
N GLY A 10 3.98 -5.27 6.15
CA GLY A 10 4.83 -6.11 5.32
C GLY A 10 6.29 -5.65 5.34
N PHE A 11 7.17 -6.36 4.61
CA PHE A 11 8.62 -6.12 4.61
C PHE A 11 8.99 -4.70 4.13
N ILE A 12 8.54 -4.32 2.95
CA ILE A 12 8.81 -2.98 2.39
C ILE A 12 8.03 -1.93 3.18
N GLY A 13 6.73 -2.18 3.41
CA GLY A 13 5.83 -1.25 4.08
C GLY A 13 6.27 -0.84 5.48
N THR A 14 6.85 -1.76 6.25
CA THR A 14 7.47 -1.47 7.56
C THR A 14 8.55 -0.40 7.44
N ASN A 15 9.48 -0.55 6.49
CA ASN A 15 10.57 0.40 6.30
C ASN A 15 10.07 1.78 5.85
N VAL A 16 9.07 1.81 4.97
CA VAL A 16 8.41 3.07 4.55
C VAL A 16 7.72 3.74 5.74
N THR A 17 7.00 2.96 6.57
CA THR A 17 6.32 3.45 7.77
C THR A 17 7.30 4.06 8.77
N LEU A 18 8.38 3.34 9.11
CA LEU A 18 9.41 3.82 10.03
C LEU A 18 10.08 5.09 9.51
N SER A 19 10.45 5.12 8.23
CA SER A 19 11.05 6.30 7.59
C SER A 19 10.12 7.51 7.59
N ALA A 20 8.83 7.31 7.32
CA ALA A 20 7.85 8.40 7.32
C ALA A 20 7.67 9.00 8.73
N ILE A 21 7.60 8.16 9.77
CA ILE A 21 7.54 8.61 11.17
C ILE A 21 8.81 9.37 11.56
N GLN A 22 9.98 8.83 11.21
CA GLN A 22 11.27 9.47 11.48
C GLN A 22 11.38 10.86 10.83
N LYS A 23 10.81 11.03 9.64
CA LYS A 23 10.72 12.33 8.93
C LYS A 23 9.64 13.26 9.51
N GLY A 24 8.94 12.85 10.56
CA GLY A 24 7.97 13.68 11.28
C GLY A 24 6.58 13.71 10.64
N HIS A 25 6.26 12.82 9.70
CA HIS A 25 4.93 12.71 9.13
C HIS A 25 3.95 12.01 10.08
N SER A 26 2.64 12.27 9.93
CA SER A 26 1.60 11.48 10.56
C SER A 26 1.27 10.30 9.66
N VAL A 27 1.30 9.09 10.19
CA VAL A 27 1.12 7.86 9.43
C VAL A 27 -0.05 7.05 9.95
N LEU A 28 -0.93 6.66 9.05
CA LEU A 28 -1.89 5.59 9.26
C LEU A 28 -1.45 4.37 8.44
N ASN A 29 -1.07 3.31 9.14
CA ASN A 29 -0.79 2.02 8.52
C ASN A 29 -2.09 1.22 8.40
N VAL A 30 -2.46 0.86 7.19
CA VAL A 30 -3.62 0.02 6.86
C VAL A 30 -3.13 -1.32 6.37
N ASP A 31 -3.45 -2.39 7.11
CA ASP A 31 -3.02 -3.74 6.76
C ASP A 31 -4.07 -4.76 7.21
N CYS A 32 -4.32 -5.79 6.42
CA CYS A 32 -5.23 -6.87 6.82
C CYS A 32 -4.55 -7.92 7.72
N LEU A 33 -3.21 -7.83 7.87
CA LEU A 33 -2.37 -8.80 8.59
C LEU A 33 -2.53 -10.21 8.00
N SER A 34 -2.35 -10.32 6.68
CA SER A 34 -2.21 -11.60 6.01
C SER A 34 -0.89 -12.28 6.44
N TYR A 35 -0.51 -13.35 5.77
CA TYR A 35 0.69 -14.12 6.10
C TYR A 35 2.00 -13.30 6.14
N ALA A 36 2.08 -12.22 5.36
CA ALA A 36 3.28 -11.38 5.26
C ALA A 36 3.29 -10.19 6.22
N GLY A 37 2.14 -9.86 6.83
CA GLY A 37 2.00 -8.72 7.72
C GLY A 37 2.30 -9.06 9.18
N SER A 38 3.24 -8.33 9.81
CA SER A 38 3.54 -8.49 11.24
C SER A 38 3.74 -7.13 11.91
N LEU A 39 2.94 -6.86 12.95
CA LEU A 39 3.10 -5.65 13.76
C LEU A 39 4.34 -5.68 14.65
N ASN A 40 4.96 -6.85 14.86
CA ASN A 40 6.18 -6.96 15.64
C ASN A 40 7.33 -6.10 15.10
N ASN A 41 7.34 -5.86 13.79
CA ASN A 41 8.33 -4.98 13.14
C ASN A 41 8.13 -3.49 13.44
N LEU A 42 6.98 -3.13 13.98
CA LEU A 42 6.56 -1.73 14.25
C LEU A 42 6.44 -1.41 15.74
N VAL A 43 6.84 -2.34 16.62
CA VAL A 43 6.79 -2.17 18.10
C VAL A 43 7.51 -0.90 18.54
N SER A 44 8.63 -0.54 17.90
CA SER A 44 9.38 0.68 18.23
C SER A 44 8.60 1.99 18.07
N ILE A 45 7.53 1.97 17.28
CA ILE A 45 6.68 3.14 17.00
C ILE A 45 5.23 2.94 17.40
N GLU A 46 4.84 1.81 18.01
CA GLU A 46 3.44 1.51 18.32
C GLU A 46 2.75 2.58 19.17
N ASN A 47 3.49 3.19 20.10
CA ASN A 47 3.03 4.27 20.99
C ASN A 47 3.41 5.67 20.47
N HIS A 48 3.90 5.81 19.26
CA HIS A 48 4.31 7.11 18.74
C HIS A 48 3.06 7.96 18.39
N PRO A 49 2.97 9.23 18.84
CA PRO A 49 1.75 10.06 18.73
C PRO A 49 1.31 10.36 17.30
N LYS A 50 2.20 10.15 16.32
CA LYS A 50 1.92 10.33 14.89
C LYS A 50 1.71 9.02 14.14
N TYR A 51 1.74 7.88 14.83
CA TYR A 51 1.49 6.58 14.25
C TYR A 51 0.12 6.06 14.69
N SER A 52 -0.60 5.49 13.75
CA SER A 52 -1.82 4.73 14.02
C SER A 52 -1.91 3.52 13.10
N PHE A 53 -2.66 2.52 13.53
CA PHE A 53 -2.88 1.29 12.78
C PHE A 53 -4.36 1.01 12.62
N ALA A 54 -4.77 0.60 11.42
CA ALA A 54 -6.11 0.11 11.13
C ALA A 54 -6.04 -1.26 10.47
N LYS A 55 -6.64 -2.28 11.10
CA LYS A 55 -6.78 -3.61 10.51
C LYS A 55 -7.92 -3.61 9.50
N VAL A 56 -7.58 -3.33 8.25
CA VAL A 56 -8.54 -3.22 7.15
C VAL A 56 -8.00 -3.93 5.90
N ASP A 57 -8.89 -4.67 5.25
CA ASP A 57 -8.65 -5.22 3.92
C ASP A 57 -8.96 -4.14 2.88
N ILE A 58 -8.05 -3.92 1.93
CA ILE A 58 -8.22 -2.91 0.86
C ILE A 58 -9.43 -3.19 -0.05
N ARG A 59 -9.96 -4.41 -0.04
CA ARG A 59 -11.17 -4.79 -0.76
C ARG A 59 -12.46 -4.33 -0.06
N ASP A 60 -12.39 -3.98 1.23
CA ASP A 60 -13.54 -3.51 2.01
C ASP A 60 -13.78 -2.02 1.75
N GLN A 61 -14.59 -1.74 0.73
CA GLN A 61 -14.91 -0.38 0.28
C GLN A 61 -15.44 0.51 1.41
N ILE A 62 -16.28 -0.02 2.30
CA ILE A 62 -16.89 0.76 3.38
C ILE A 62 -15.84 1.15 4.40
N LYS A 63 -14.98 0.21 4.82
CA LYS A 63 -13.92 0.51 5.77
C LYS A 63 -12.87 1.43 5.19
N ILE A 64 -12.48 1.26 3.93
CA ILE A 64 -11.55 2.17 3.24
C ILE A 64 -12.11 3.60 3.20
N ARG A 65 -13.38 3.77 2.84
CA ARG A 65 -14.05 5.08 2.86
C ARG A 65 -14.01 5.73 4.24
N ASN A 66 -14.32 4.96 5.29
CA ASN A 66 -14.30 5.46 6.66
C ASN A 66 -12.88 5.89 7.07
N VAL A 67 -11.89 5.05 6.81
CA VAL A 67 -10.47 5.33 7.08
C VAL A 67 -10.01 6.62 6.38
N LEU A 68 -10.37 6.83 5.11
CA LEU A 68 -10.03 8.03 4.35
C LEU A 68 -10.69 9.28 4.94
N ASN A 69 -11.97 9.19 5.33
CA ASN A 69 -12.68 10.33 5.92
C ASN A 69 -12.19 10.67 7.34
N GLU A 70 -11.80 9.70 8.14
CA GLU A 70 -11.31 9.90 9.51
C GLU A 70 -9.86 10.38 9.55
N PHE A 71 -9.00 9.74 8.77
CA PHE A 71 -7.58 10.08 8.78
C PHE A 71 -7.24 11.26 7.87
N GLU A 72 -8.03 11.55 6.85
CA GLU A 72 -7.82 12.65 5.88
C GLU A 72 -6.39 12.71 5.30
N PRO A 73 -5.92 11.65 4.60
CA PRO A 73 -4.56 11.62 4.06
C PRO A 73 -4.35 12.61 2.92
N ASP A 74 -3.16 13.21 2.86
CA ASP A 74 -2.66 13.96 1.70
C ASP A 74 -1.99 13.04 0.69
N TYR A 75 -1.43 11.94 1.19
CA TYR A 75 -0.59 11.03 0.42
C TYR A 75 -0.93 9.58 0.73
N ILE A 76 -1.04 8.76 -0.29
CA ILE A 76 -1.16 7.31 -0.16
C ILE A 76 0.08 6.63 -0.75
N PHE A 77 0.74 5.78 0.06
CA PHE A 77 1.63 4.73 -0.42
C PHE A 77 0.86 3.41 -0.46
N HIS A 78 0.60 2.91 -1.65
CA HIS A 78 -0.10 1.65 -1.83
C HIS A 78 0.92 0.53 -2.08
N LEU A 79 1.19 -0.27 -1.03
CA LEU A 79 2.11 -1.41 -1.04
C LEU A 79 1.40 -2.74 -0.73
N ALA A 80 0.11 -2.70 -0.39
CA ALA A 80 -0.64 -3.92 -0.12
C ALA A 80 -0.82 -4.73 -1.42
N ALA A 81 -0.26 -5.92 -1.44
CA ALA A 81 -0.37 -6.87 -2.55
C ALA A 81 -0.12 -8.29 -2.06
N GLU A 82 -0.71 -9.27 -2.75
CA GLU A 82 -0.26 -10.66 -2.70
C GLU A 82 0.91 -10.81 -3.69
N SER A 83 2.11 -11.03 -3.15
CA SER A 83 3.36 -11.04 -3.94
C SER A 83 4.07 -12.40 -3.97
N HIS A 84 3.49 -13.44 -3.35
CA HIS A 84 4.12 -14.76 -3.27
C HIS A 84 3.76 -15.61 -4.51
N VAL A 85 4.76 -15.91 -5.35
CA VAL A 85 4.57 -16.60 -6.63
C VAL A 85 3.89 -17.97 -6.48
N ASP A 86 4.36 -18.83 -5.57
CA ASP A 86 3.77 -20.17 -5.38
C ASP A 86 2.29 -20.10 -4.99
N ARG A 87 1.93 -19.13 -4.15
CA ARG A 87 0.53 -18.88 -3.77
C ARG A 87 -0.31 -18.37 -4.94
N SER A 88 0.29 -17.64 -5.87
CA SER A 88 -0.42 -17.16 -7.07
C SER A 88 -0.80 -18.32 -8.00
N ILE A 89 -0.03 -19.39 -8.03
CA ILE A 89 -0.33 -20.60 -8.80
C ILE A 89 -1.48 -21.36 -8.14
N ASP A 90 -1.44 -21.52 -6.82
CA ASP A 90 -2.46 -22.27 -6.08
C ASP A 90 -3.79 -21.52 -5.95
N SER A 91 -3.77 -20.19 -5.91
CA SER A 91 -4.95 -19.36 -5.67
C SER A 91 -4.93 -18.04 -6.47
N ALA A 92 -4.96 -18.16 -7.80
CA ALA A 92 -4.97 -17.01 -8.69
C ALA A 92 -6.12 -16.01 -8.40
N LEU A 93 -7.30 -16.50 -8.01
CA LEU A 93 -8.44 -15.64 -7.67
C LEU A 93 -8.18 -14.75 -6.46
N THR A 94 -7.44 -15.24 -5.47
CA THR A 94 -7.05 -14.44 -4.30
C THR A 94 -6.13 -13.30 -4.70
N VAL A 95 -5.14 -13.59 -5.55
CA VAL A 95 -4.19 -12.59 -6.08
C VAL A 95 -4.93 -11.54 -6.91
N LEU A 96 -5.77 -11.96 -7.86
CA LEU A 96 -6.58 -11.04 -8.68
C LEU A 96 -7.50 -10.17 -7.80
N SER A 97 -8.16 -10.78 -6.82
CA SER A 97 -9.03 -10.06 -5.89
C SER A 97 -8.26 -9.01 -5.07
N SER A 98 -7.10 -9.36 -4.52
CA SER A 98 -6.29 -8.42 -3.76
C SER A 98 -5.65 -7.35 -4.65
N ASN A 99 -4.91 -7.77 -5.68
CA ASN A 99 -4.04 -6.87 -6.41
C ASN A 99 -4.79 -6.01 -7.43
N ILE A 100 -5.88 -6.53 -8.01
CA ILE A 100 -6.69 -5.77 -8.97
C ILE A 100 -7.87 -5.12 -8.26
N MET A 101 -8.78 -5.91 -7.69
CA MET A 101 -10.00 -5.35 -7.11
C MET A 101 -9.70 -4.46 -5.90
N GLY A 102 -8.78 -4.87 -5.02
CA GLY A 102 -8.37 -4.08 -3.86
C GLY A 102 -7.75 -2.75 -4.27
N THR A 103 -6.87 -2.74 -5.28
CA THR A 103 -6.28 -1.51 -5.82
C THR A 103 -7.35 -0.61 -6.45
N CYS A 104 -8.28 -1.19 -7.23
CA CYS A 104 -9.39 -0.42 -7.81
C CYS A 104 -10.29 0.21 -6.74
N VAL A 105 -10.64 -0.53 -5.70
CA VAL A 105 -11.45 -0.02 -4.58
C VAL A 105 -10.74 1.14 -3.88
N LEU A 106 -9.46 0.98 -3.56
CA LEU A 106 -8.69 2.00 -2.88
C LEU A 106 -8.56 3.28 -3.73
N LEU A 107 -8.26 3.14 -5.02
CA LEU A 107 -8.13 4.26 -5.95
C LEU A 107 -9.46 4.99 -6.16
N ASP A 108 -10.55 4.27 -6.33
CA ASP A 108 -11.90 4.82 -6.50
C ASP A 108 -12.34 5.61 -5.25
N GLU A 109 -12.17 5.03 -4.06
CA GLU A 109 -12.53 5.72 -2.81
C GLU A 109 -11.61 6.92 -2.52
N PHE A 110 -10.32 6.86 -2.85
CA PHE A 110 -9.43 8.00 -2.73
C PHE A 110 -9.79 9.11 -3.73
N THR A 111 -10.16 8.76 -4.95
CA THR A 111 -10.63 9.73 -5.96
C THR A 111 -11.90 10.43 -5.50
N LYS A 112 -12.89 9.69 -4.98
CA LYS A 112 -14.12 10.26 -4.42
C LYS A 112 -13.83 11.20 -3.23
N TYR A 113 -12.94 10.76 -2.33
CA TYR A 113 -12.48 11.56 -1.20
C TYR A 113 -11.81 12.86 -1.67
N TRP A 114 -10.88 12.80 -2.64
CA TRP A 114 -10.21 13.96 -3.22
C TRP A 114 -11.18 14.94 -3.88
N ILE A 115 -12.14 14.45 -4.67
CA ILE A 115 -13.19 15.27 -5.29
C ILE A 115 -14.03 15.98 -4.20
N LYS A 116 -14.45 15.25 -3.16
CA LYS A 116 -15.21 15.81 -2.02
C LYS A 116 -14.46 16.94 -1.29
N LYS A 117 -13.13 16.88 -1.25
CA LYS A 117 -12.27 17.94 -0.69
C LYS A 117 -12.08 19.14 -1.62
N GLY A 118 -12.70 19.15 -2.81
CA GLY A 118 -12.56 20.21 -3.79
C GLY A 118 -11.36 20.06 -4.72
N SER A 119 -10.86 18.86 -4.88
CA SER A 119 -9.75 18.50 -5.79
C SER A 119 -8.46 19.33 -5.57
N PRO A 120 -7.98 19.48 -4.33
CA PRO A 120 -6.82 20.30 -4.05
C PRO A 120 -5.55 19.74 -4.69
N ASN A 121 -4.61 20.63 -5.01
CA ASN A 121 -3.27 20.24 -5.47
C ASN A 121 -2.46 19.59 -4.33
N GLY A 122 -1.49 18.75 -4.69
CA GLY A 122 -0.56 18.14 -3.74
C GLY A 122 -1.04 16.82 -3.12
N TYR A 123 -2.23 16.34 -3.48
CA TYR A 123 -2.68 14.99 -3.13
C TYR A 123 -2.06 13.98 -4.08
N VAL A 124 -1.53 12.89 -3.54
CA VAL A 124 -0.80 11.88 -4.33
C VAL A 124 -1.28 10.47 -3.97
N PHE A 125 -1.60 9.70 -4.99
CA PHE A 125 -1.75 8.24 -4.90
C PHE A 125 -0.52 7.60 -5.54
N HIS A 126 0.37 7.04 -4.72
CA HIS A 126 1.59 6.40 -5.16
C HIS A 126 1.42 4.88 -5.08
N HIS A 127 1.18 4.26 -6.21
CA HIS A 127 1.10 2.81 -6.35
C HIS A 127 2.48 2.22 -6.58
N ILE A 128 2.90 1.31 -5.70
CA ILE A 128 4.12 0.55 -5.85
C ILE A 128 3.78 -0.69 -6.67
N SER A 129 4.19 -0.67 -7.91
CA SER A 129 3.98 -1.74 -8.88
C SER A 129 5.23 -2.59 -9.05
N THR A 130 5.30 -3.36 -10.10
CA THR A 130 6.39 -4.26 -10.48
C THR A 130 6.81 -3.98 -11.92
N ASP A 131 8.05 -4.29 -12.28
CA ASP A 131 8.57 -4.24 -13.64
C ASP A 131 7.92 -5.26 -14.57
N GLU A 132 7.39 -6.35 -14.03
CA GLU A 132 6.66 -7.39 -14.82
C GLU A 132 5.50 -6.82 -15.64
N VAL A 133 4.93 -5.66 -15.28
CA VAL A 133 3.88 -4.99 -16.07
C VAL A 133 4.36 -4.55 -17.45
N PHE A 134 5.65 -4.40 -17.65
CA PHE A 134 6.24 -4.02 -18.93
C PHE A 134 6.55 -5.23 -19.82
N GLY A 135 6.47 -6.44 -19.31
CA GLY A 135 6.81 -7.67 -20.00
C GLY A 135 8.31 -7.80 -20.30
N THR A 136 8.67 -8.80 -21.10
CA THR A 136 10.06 -9.04 -21.47
C THR A 136 10.44 -8.18 -22.67
N CYS A 137 11.12 -7.05 -22.44
CA CYS A 137 11.66 -6.21 -23.49
C CYS A 137 13.08 -5.75 -23.15
N LEU A 138 14.06 -6.15 -23.93
CA LEU A 138 15.47 -5.85 -23.74
C LEU A 138 15.82 -4.34 -23.74
N LEU A 139 14.89 -3.49 -24.22
CA LEU A 139 15.11 -2.05 -24.32
C LEU A 139 14.65 -1.25 -23.09
N TYR A 140 13.76 -1.80 -22.26
CA TYR A 140 13.21 -1.06 -21.13
C TYR A 140 12.89 -1.91 -19.88
N THR A 141 13.10 -3.21 -19.92
CA THR A 141 13.16 -4.02 -18.70
C THR A 141 14.61 -4.05 -18.27
N SER A 142 15.00 -3.15 -17.43
CA SER A 142 16.36 -3.14 -16.95
C SER A 142 16.38 -3.08 -15.45
N ASP A 143 16.49 -4.21 -14.86
CA ASP A 143 17.20 -4.28 -13.60
C ASP A 143 18.44 -5.16 -13.83
N ALA A 144 19.59 -4.76 -13.31
CA ALA A 144 20.82 -5.55 -13.36
C ALA A 144 20.65 -6.94 -12.71
N ALA A 145 19.60 -7.16 -11.93
CA ALA A 145 19.23 -8.45 -11.38
C ALA A 145 18.59 -9.39 -12.42
N ASP A 146 17.89 -8.84 -13.42
CA ASP A 146 17.20 -9.64 -14.45
C ASP A 146 18.17 -10.11 -15.53
N GLU A 147 19.31 -9.45 -15.71
CA GLU A 147 20.34 -9.84 -16.70
C GLU A 147 21.09 -11.12 -16.31
N LEU A 148 20.99 -11.59 -15.09
CA LEU A 148 21.70 -12.77 -14.59
C LEU A 148 20.91 -14.08 -14.73
N THR A 149 19.67 -14.02 -15.20
CA THR A 149 18.77 -15.19 -15.31
C THR A 149 18.45 -15.61 -16.74
N SER A 150 19.10 -15.00 -17.72
CA SER A 150 18.97 -15.35 -19.17
C SER A 150 20.07 -16.26 -19.66
#